data_d6272a65e18470e617956b00e9b6f38a
#
_entry.id   d6272a65e18470e617956b00e9b6f38a
#
_cell.length_a   1.000
_cell.length_b   1.000
_cell.length_c   1.000
_cell.angle_alpha   90.00
_cell.angle_beta   90.00
_cell.angle_gamma   90.00
#
_symmetry.space_group_name_H-M   'P 1'
#
loop_
_entity.id
_entity.type
_entity.pdbx_description
1 polymer ?
#
loop_
_entity_poly.entity_id
_entity_poly.type
_entity_poly.pdbx_seq_one_letter_code
_entity_poly.pdbx_strand_id
1 'polypeptide(L)'
;LDAIEGIAIVLGHSMAGFPISAAAEKAPDLIDRLIYLCAYVPRDGVSLVDMRKEAPRQPILEAVERTADGLGMNILPHKARDLFYQDCSAADVEFAISNLCTQAIKPQATPIQIGENYARVPKSYIRCTMDQTIPPEHQLTMVSDWDQKDVHDIARSHSPFFSDPLGLAALIDQIIKD
;
A
#
# COMPACT_ATOMS: atom_id res chain seq x y z
N LEU A 1 -12.20 1.47 -13.12
CA LEU A 1 -11.99 0.52 -14.22
C LEU A 1 -12.84 0.84 -15.45
N ASP A 2 -14.06 1.33 -15.28
CA ASP A 2 -14.99 1.61 -16.40
C ASP A 2 -14.46 2.64 -17.44
N ALA A 3 -13.44 3.42 -17.09
CA ALA A 3 -12.78 4.38 -17.97
C ALA A 3 -11.51 3.84 -18.65
N ILE A 4 -11.16 2.57 -18.40
CA ILE A 4 -9.95 1.94 -18.95
C ILE A 4 -10.37 1.11 -20.18
N GLU A 5 -9.75 1.39 -21.33
CA GLU A 5 -9.88 0.56 -22.51
C GLU A 5 -8.83 -0.57 -22.45
N GLY A 6 -9.29 -1.83 -22.45
CA GLY A 6 -8.42 -3.01 -22.41
C GLY A 6 -8.13 -3.54 -21.00
N ILE A 7 -7.07 -4.31 -20.86
CA ILE A 7 -6.64 -4.97 -19.62
C ILE A 7 -5.55 -4.13 -18.97
N ALA A 8 -5.63 -3.93 -17.66
CA ALA A 8 -4.74 -3.06 -16.90
C ALA A 8 -3.87 -3.82 -15.89
N ILE A 9 -2.67 -3.33 -15.66
CA ILE A 9 -1.89 -3.62 -14.46
C ILE A 9 -2.24 -2.56 -13.43
N VAL A 10 -2.61 -2.99 -12.22
CA VAL A 10 -3.09 -2.08 -11.18
C VAL A 10 -2.15 -2.13 -9.98
N LEU A 11 -1.52 -0.98 -9.68
CA LEU A 11 -0.63 -0.84 -8.53
C LEU A 11 -1.35 -0.14 -7.38
N GLY A 12 -1.25 -0.71 -6.19
CA GLY A 12 -1.74 -0.12 -4.95
C GLY A 12 -0.62 0.08 -3.94
N HIS A 13 -0.48 1.31 -3.45
CA HIS A 13 0.48 1.67 -2.41
C HIS A 13 -0.20 1.71 -1.04
N SER A 14 0.44 1.16 -0.01
CA SER A 14 -0.01 1.28 1.38
C SER A 14 -1.45 0.76 1.58
N MET A 15 -2.37 1.60 2.07
CA MET A 15 -3.79 1.24 2.22
C MET A 15 -4.50 0.93 0.89
N ALA A 16 -3.95 1.38 -0.24
CA ALA A 16 -4.55 1.13 -1.56
C ALA A 16 -4.51 -0.35 -1.97
N GLY A 17 -3.83 -1.22 -1.23
CA GLY A 17 -3.97 -2.65 -1.36
C GLY A 17 -5.43 -3.12 -1.22
N PHE A 18 -6.23 -2.48 -0.36
CA PHE A 18 -7.65 -2.79 -0.21
C PHE A 18 -8.49 -2.45 -1.46
N PRO A 19 -8.50 -1.20 -1.97
CA PRO A 19 -9.29 -0.87 -3.14
C PRO A 19 -8.86 -1.60 -4.41
N ILE A 20 -7.56 -1.91 -4.62
CA ILE A 20 -7.16 -2.68 -5.80
C ILE A 20 -7.63 -4.14 -5.70
N SER A 21 -7.64 -4.72 -4.49
CA SER A 21 -8.18 -6.06 -4.26
C SER A 21 -9.69 -6.12 -4.47
N ALA A 22 -10.43 -5.12 -3.98
CA ALA A 22 -11.86 -5.01 -4.23
C ALA A 22 -12.18 -4.80 -5.73
N ALA A 23 -11.33 -4.06 -6.44
CA ALA A 23 -11.46 -3.90 -7.89
C ALA A 23 -11.25 -5.22 -8.63
N ALA A 24 -10.27 -6.02 -8.22
CA ALA A 24 -10.01 -7.34 -8.79
C ALA A 24 -11.16 -8.32 -8.51
N GLU A 25 -11.77 -8.28 -7.32
CA GLU A 25 -12.96 -9.09 -7.05
C GLU A 25 -14.14 -8.69 -7.95
N LYS A 26 -14.32 -7.38 -8.18
CA LYS A 26 -15.43 -6.86 -8.97
C LYS A 26 -15.27 -7.07 -10.48
N ALA A 27 -14.06 -6.93 -11.01
CA ALA A 27 -13.77 -6.93 -12.44
C ALA A 27 -12.43 -7.62 -12.76
N PRO A 28 -12.28 -8.92 -12.44
CA PRO A 28 -11.01 -9.64 -12.58
C PRO A 28 -10.52 -9.71 -14.03
N ASP A 29 -11.44 -9.75 -15.01
CA ASP A 29 -11.11 -9.87 -16.44
C ASP A 29 -10.52 -8.57 -17.05
N LEU A 30 -10.60 -7.45 -16.32
CA LEU A 30 -9.99 -6.18 -16.71
C LEU A 30 -8.62 -5.95 -16.05
N ILE A 31 -8.12 -6.91 -15.27
CA ILE A 31 -6.86 -6.77 -14.53
C ILE A 31 -5.93 -7.93 -14.87
N ASP A 32 -4.81 -7.60 -15.51
CA ASP A 32 -3.76 -8.56 -15.84
C ASP A 32 -2.96 -8.96 -14.58
N ARG A 33 -2.60 -7.97 -13.76
CA ARG A 33 -1.83 -8.17 -12.54
C ARG A 33 -2.12 -7.09 -11.49
N LEU A 34 -2.11 -7.46 -10.22
CA LEU A 34 -2.04 -6.53 -9.10
C LEU A 34 -0.60 -6.40 -8.62
N ILE A 35 -0.14 -5.17 -8.40
CA ILE A 35 1.16 -4.90 -7.77
C ILE A 35 0.91 -4.17 -6.44
N TYR A 36 1.35 -4.80 -5.35
CA TYR A 36 1.28 -4.24 -4.00
C TYR A 36 2.61 -3.57 -3.65
N LEU A 37 2.63 -2.25 -3.60
CA LEU A 37 3.82 -1.48 -3.21
C LEU A 37 3.76 -1.15 -1.72
N CYS A 38 4.58 -1.83 -0.90
CA CYS A 38 4.54 -1.75 0.57
C CYS A 38 3.10 -1.56 1.09
N ALA A 39 2.19 -2.40 0.60
CA ALA A 39 0.76 -2.26 0.80
C ALA A 39 0.18 -3.40 1.64
N TYR A 40 -0.98 -3.16 2.22
CA TYR A 40 -1.74 -4.23 2.87
C TYR A 40 -2.28 -5.21 1.82
N VAL A 41 -2.06 -6.51 2.03
CA VAL A 41 -2.65 -7.60 1.24
C VAL A 41 -3.86 -8.13 2.02
N PRO A 42 -5.08 -7.76 1.64
CA PRO A 42 -6.24 -8.06 2.46
C PRO A 42 -6.61 -9.55 2.43
N ARG A 43 -7.24 -9.97 3.51
CA ARG A 43 -7.94 -11.26 3.62
C ARG A 43 -9.44 -11.02 3.68
N ASP A 44 -10.22 -11.96 3.16
CA ASP A 44 -11.69 -11.86 3.18
C ASP A 44 -12.22 -11.67 4.60
N GLY A 45 -13.19 -10.77 4.75
CA GLY A 45 -13.84 -10.47 6.02
C GLY A 45 -12.98 -9.68 7.02
N VAL A 46 -11.77 -9.24 6.66
CA VAL A 46 -10.85 -8.53 7.57
C VAL A 46 -10.73 -7.07 7.16
N SER A 47 -10.71 -6.15 8.14
CA SER A 47 -10.48 -4.73 7.89
C SER A 47 -8.99 -4.37 7.91
N LEU A 48 -8.63 -3.24 7.31
CA LEU A 48 -7.25 -2.72 7.37
C LEU A 48 -6.83 -2.46 8.82
N VAL A 49 -7.74 -1.94 9.64
CA VAL A 49 -7.47 -1.68 11.07
C VAL A 49 -7.13 -2.97 11.80
N ASP A 50 -7.81 -4.08 11.49
CA ASP A 50 -7.53 -5.35 12.14
C ASP A 50 -6.21 -5.95 11.67
N MET A 51 -5.91 -5.89 10.38
CA MET A 51 -4.59 -6.29 9.87
C MET A 51 -3.44 -5.47 10.48
N ARG A 52 -3.63 -4.17 10.64
CA ARG A 52 -2.62 -3.32 11.29
C ARG A 52 -2.33 -3.75 12.73
N LYS A 53 -3.35 -4.20 13.48
CA LYS A 53 -3.18 -4.69 14.85
C LYS A 53 -2.35 -5.98 14.95
N GLU A 54 -2.26 -6.74 13.88
CA GLU A 54 -1.45 -7.96 13.79
C GLU A 54 0.05 -7.65 13.64
N ALA A 55 0.40 -6.44 13.21
CA ALA A 55 1.78 -6.03 13.07
C ALA A 55 2.48 -6.00 14.44
N PRO A 56 3.75 -6.42 14.53
CA PRO A 56 4.50 -6.45 15.79
C PRO A 56 4.71 -5.05 16.40
N ARG A 57 4.60 -4.02 15.59
CA ARG A 57 4.64 -2.61 15.98
C ARG A 57 3.75 -1.80 15.06
N GLN A 58 3.23 -0.67 15.55
CA GLN A 58 2.29 0.17 14.81
C GLN A 58 2.77 1.65 14.81
N PRO A 59 3.86 1.98 14.12
CA PRO A 59 4.47 3.32 14.21
C PRO A 59 3.53 4.44 13.76
N ILE A 60 2.63 4.16 12.83
CA ILE A 60 1.67 5.14 12.32
C ILE A 60 0.79 5.74 13.43
N LEU A 61 0.53 5.00 14.51
CA LEU A 61 -0.32 5.50 15.61
C LEU A 61 0.30 6.70 16.35
N GLU A 62 1.62 6.85 16.31
CA GLU A 62 2.33 7.98 16.91
C GLU A 62 2.31 9.24 16.03
N ALA A 63 1.85 9.10 14.78
CA ALA A 63 1.90 10.14 13.77
C ALA A 63 0.52 10.56 13.26
N VAL A 64 -0.56 10.09 13.89
CA VAL A 64 -1.94 10.42 13.51
C VAL A 64 -2.70 11.06 14.64
N GLU A 65 -3.60 11.97 14.29
CA GLU A 65 -4.60 12.52 15.19
C GLU A 65 -6.00 12.40 14.57
N ARG A 66 -7.02 12.21 15.41
CA ARG A 66 -8.41 12.19 14.96
C ARG A 66 -8.91 13.60 14.69
N THR A 67 -9.75 13.75 13.67
CA THR A 67 -10.54 14.98 13.47
C THR A 67 -11.52 15.21 14.62
N ALA A 68 -11.93 16.46 14.85
CA ALA A 68 -12.83 16.83 15.93
C ALA A 68 -14.19 16.12 15.88
N ASP A 69 -14.66 15.80 14.67
CA ASP A 69 -15.90 15.02 14.45
C ASP A 69 -15.71 13.50 14.63
N GLY A 70 -14.47 13.04 14.78
CA GLY A 70 -14.11 11.63 14.93
C GLY A 70 -14.24 10.79 13.67
N LEU A 71 -14.55 11.38 12.52
CA LEU A 71 -14.80 10.66 11.26
C LEU A 71 -13.54 10.46 10.41
N GLY A 72 -12.51 11.26 10.67
CA GLY A 72 -11.25 11.24 9.94
C GLY A 72 -10.03 11.17 10.86
N MET A 73 -8.87 11.07 10.21
CA MET A 73 -7.58 11.24 10.85
C MET A 73 -6.65 12.05 9.94
N ASN A 74 -5.79 12.83 10.55
CA ASN A 74 -4.74 13.60 9.91
C ASN A 74 -3.38 13.02 10.29
N ILE A 75 -2.43 13.12 9.39
CA ILE A 75 -1.02 12.88 9.72
C ILE A 75 -0.46 14.15 10.37
N LEU A 76 0.24 13.97 11.49
CA LEU A 76 0.97 15.04 12.15
C LEU A 76 2.18 15.47 11.29
N PRO A 77 2.23 16.72 10.76
CA PRO A 77 3.26 17.12 9.79
C PRO A 77 4.69 16.91 10.28
N HIS A 78 4.95 17.17 11.57
CA HIS A 78 6.28 17.02 12.19
C HIS A 78 6.72 15.55 12.35
N LYS A 79 5.81 14.57 12.18
CA LYS A 79 6.08 13.13 12.22
C LYS A 79 6.14 12.52 10.81
N ALA A 80 5.58 13.21 9.81
CA ALA A 80 5.42 12.67 8.47
C ALA A 80 6.76 12.30 7.82
N ARG A 81 7.80 13.14 8.00
CA ARG A 81 9.12 12.87 7.44
C ARG A 81 9.68 11.53 7.89
N ASP A 82 9.75 11.30 9.19
CA ASP A 82 10.40 10.12 9.77
C ASP A 82 9.61 8.84 9.50
N LEU A 83 8.30 8.97 9.30
CA LEU A 83 7.42 7.83 9.08
C LEU A 83 7.33 7.41 7.61
N PHE A 84 7.17 8.38 6.69
CA PHE A 84 6.86 8.11 5.29
C PHE A 84 7.99 8.47 4.31
N TYR A 85 8.87 9.44 4.67
CA TYR A 85 9.72 10.14 3.72
C TYR A 85 11.18 10.28 4.19
N GLN A 86 11.68 9.38 5.07
CA GLN A 86 12.99 9.56 5.72
C GLN A 86 14.18 9.53 4.76
N ASP A 87 14.03 8.95 3.56
CA ASP A 87 15.05 8.91 2.51
C ASP A 87 14.72 9.81 1.31
N CYS A 88 13.69 10.66 1.43
CA CYS A 88 13.29 11.61 0.39
C CYS A 88 14.04 12.95 0.53
N SER A 89 14.14 13.69 -0.57
CA SER A 89 14.70 15.03 -0.56
C SER A 89 13.85 15.99 0.28
N ALA A 90 14.45 17.09 0.76
CA ALA A 90 13.71 18.09 1.53
C ALA A 90 12.54 18.70 0.72
N ALA A 91 12.73 18.88 -0.59
CA ALA A 91 11.70 19.41 -1.48
C ALA A 91 10.52 18.44 -1.65
N ASP A 92 10.80 17.13 -1.79
CA ASP A 92 9.76 16.10 -1.88
C ASP A 92 8.98 15.99 -0.57
N VAL A 93 9.66 16.08 0.57
CA VAL A 93 9.04 16.07 1.90
C VAL A 93 8.10 17.26 2.07
N GLU A 94 8.54 18.47 1.70
CA GLU A 94 7.72 19.68 1.77
C GLU A 94 6.50 19.57 0.85
N PHE A 95 6.71 19.12 -0.39
CA PHE A 95 5.63 18.87 -1.33
C PHE A 95 4.63 17.85 -0.79
N ALA A 96 5.11 16.71 -0.30
CA ALA A 96 4.25 15.66 0.25
C ALA A 96 3.42 16.15 1.43
N ILE A 97 4.05 16.81 2.41
CA ILE A 97 3.37 17.34 3.60
C ILE A 97 2.31 18.39 3.23
N SER A 98 2.60 19.27 2.27
CA SER A 98 1.65 20.30 1.83
C SER A 98 0.41 19.74 1.12
N ASN A 99 0.49 18.50 0.62
CA ASN A 99 -0.59 17.82 -0.08
C ASN A 99 -1.28 16.73 0.77
N LEU A 100 -0.88 16.53 2.02
CA LEU A 100 -1.59 15.62 2.93
C LEU A 100 -3.01 16.11 3.17
N CYS A 101 -3.95 15.20 3.18
CA CYS A 101 -5.36 15.48 3.45
C CYS A 101 -5.92 14.54 4.52
N THR A 102 -7.05 14.90 5.08
CA THR A 102 -7.77 14.07 6.05
C THR A 102 -8.16 12.74 5.42
N GLN A 103 -7.80 11.65 6.09
CA GLN A 103 -8.16 10.30 5.71
C GLN A 103 -9.40 9.84 6.48
N ALA A 104 -10.46 9.42 5.78
CA ALA A 104 -11.65 8.86 6.41
C ALA A 104 -11.33 7.54 7.15
N ILE A 105 -11.88 7.39 8.37
CA ILE A 105 -11.67 6.19 9.20
C ILE A 105 -12.55 5.03 8.75
N LYS A 106 -13.80 5.30 8.37
CA LYS A 106 -14.76 4.25 8.03
C LYS A 106 -14.26 3.26 6.97
N PRO A 107 -13.66 3.67 5.83
CA PRO A 107 -13.15 2.72 4.84
C PRO A 107 -12.08 1.78 5.40
N GLN A 108 -11.22 2.28 6.30
CA GLN A 108 -10.16 1.48 6.91
C GLN A 108 -10.69 0.48 7.96
N ALA A 109 -11.82 0.80 8.60
CA ALA A 109 -12.46 -0.03 9.61
C ALA A 109 -13.53 -0.97 9.03
N THR A 110 -13.80 -0.89 7.73
CA THR A 110 -14.78 -1.75 7.06
C THR A 110 -14.10 -3.01 6.55
N PRO A 111 -14.56 -4.21 6.96
CA PRO A 111 -14.08 -5.47 6.40
C PRO A 111 -14.29 -5.52 4.89
N ILE A 112 -13.27 -6.00 4.17
CA ILE A 112 -13.36 -6.21 2.72
C ILE A 112 -14.03 -7.55 2.43
N GLN A 113 -14.71 -7.65 1.30
CA GLN A 113 -15.23 -8.90 0.75
C GLN A 113 -14.49 -9.20 -0.55
N ILE A 114 -13.73 -10.27 -0.57
CA ILE A 114 -12.98 -10.78 -1.71
C ILE A 114 -13.06 -12.31 -1.73
N GLY A 115 -12.99 -12.91 -2.91
CA GLY A 115 -13.16 -14.35 -3.07
C GLY A 115 -12.38 -14.91 -4.27
N GLU A 116 -13.02 -15.79 -5.03
CA GLU A 116 -12.39 -16.51 -6.13
C GLU A 116 -11.94 -15.58 -7.27
N ASN A 117 -12.67 -14.53 -7.54
CA ASN A 117 -12.32 -13.55 -8.56
C ASN A 117 -11.00 -12.85 -8.23
N TYR A 118 -10.87 -12.36 -7.02
CA TYR A 118 -9.61 -11.80 -6.53
C TYR A 118 -8.49 -12.85 -6.51
N ALA A 119 -8.80 -14.08 -6.08
CA ALA A 119 -7.80 -15.14 -5.94
C ALA A 119 -7.13 -15.48 -7.28
N ARG A 120 -7.89 -15.47 -8.39
CA ARG A 120 -7.39 -15.85 -9.72
C ARG A 120 -6.54 -14.79 -10.42
N VAL A 121 -6.58 -13.52 -9.97
CA VAL A 121 -5.77 -12.45 -10.56
C VAL A 121 -4.31 -12.60 -10.11
N PRO A 122 -3.33 -12.62 -11.04
CA PRO A 122 -1.91 -12.64 -10.69
C PRO A 122 -1.51 -11.45 -9.80
N LYS A 123 -0.60 -11.69 -8.86
CA LYS A 123 -0.19 -10.69 -7.88
C LYS A 123 1.32 -10.65 -7.74
N SER A 124 1.87 -9.45 -7.57
CA SER A 124 3.25 -9.24 -7.14
C SER A 124 3.31 -8.26 -5.99
N TYR A 125 4.30 -8.42 -5.14
CA TYR A 125 4.55 -7.56 -3.99
C TYR A 125 5.92 -6.89 -4.10
N ILE A 126 5.97 -5.59 -3.90
CA ILE A 126 7.22 -4.83 -3.73
C ILE A 126 7.32 -4.42 -2.28
N ARG A 127 8.23 -5.06 -1.55
CA ARG A 127 8.52 -4.76 -0.15
C ARG A 127 9.51 -3.61 -0.05
N CYS A 128 9.17 -2.57 0.69
CA CYS A 128 10.09 -1.49 1.05
C CYS A 128 10.84 -1.88 2.32
N THR A 129 12.14 -2.23 2.20
CA THR A 129 12.89 -2.81 3.33
C THR A 129 13.28 -1.80 4.40
N MET A 130 13.14 -0.49 4.12
CA MET A 130 13.39 0.60 5.06
C MET A 130 12.09 1.29 5.55
N ASP A 131 10.93 0.66 5.31
CA ASP A 131 9.61 1.23 5.66
C ASP A 131 9.46 1.41 7.17
N GLN A 132 9.09 2.63 7.59
CA GLN A 132 8.79 2.97 8.98
C GLN A 132 7.29 3.11 9.25
N THR A 133 6.43 2.94 8.22
CA THR A 133 4.97 3.01 8.32
C THR A 133 4.34 1.63 8.48
N ILE A 134 4.62 0.74 7.52
CA ILE A 134 4.25 -0.68 7.58
C ILE A 134 5.54 -1.47 7.78
N PRO A 135 5.78 -2.04 8.98
CA PRO A 135 7.03 -2.72 9.28
C PRO A 135 7.40 -3.76 8.22
N PRO A 136 8.65 -3.79 7.71
CA PRO A 136 9.08 -4.74 6.69
C PRO A 136 8.85 -6.21 7.06
N GLU A 137 8.94 -6.53 8.35
CA GLU A 137 8.62 -7.85 8.89
C GLU A 137 7.13 -8.19 8.76
N HIS A 138 6.24 -7.20 8.90
CA HIS A 138 4.81 -7.39 8.69
C HIS A 138 4.47 -7.51 7.20
N GLN A 139 5.17 -6.76 6.34
CA GLN A 139 5.05 -6.91 4.88
C GLN A 139 5.35 -8.34 4.44
N LEU A 140 6.43 -8.96 4.97
CA LEU A 140 6.74 -10.37 4.71
C LEU A 140 5.67 -11.32 5.24
N THR A 141 5.13 -11.06 6.43
CA THR A 141 4.08 -11.90 7.01
C THR A 141 2.84 -11.94 6.11
N MET A 142 2.45 -10.81 5.51
CA MET A 142 1.28 -10.72 4.64
C MET A 142 1.40 -11.51 3.33
N VAL A 143 2.63 -11.84 2.89
CA VAL A 143 2.92 -12.57 1.65
C VAL A 143 3.71 -13.85 1.90
N SER A 144 3.68 -14.37 3.12
CA SER A 144 4.49 -15.53 3.53
C SER A 144 4.16 -16.83 2.78
N ASP A 145 2.99 -16.91 2.19
CA ASP A 145 2.49 -18.02 1.39
C ASP A 145 2.64 -17.82 -0.13
N TRP A 146 3.21 -16.66 -0.54
CA TRP A 146 3.43 -16.37 -1.97
C TRP A 146 4.73 -16.99 -2.48
N ASP A 147 4.76 -17.30 -3.79
CA ASP A 147 6.01 -17.69 -4.44
C ASP A 147 7.05 -16.56 -4.34
N GLN A 148 8.30 -16.91 -4.04
CA GLN A 148 9.38 -15.93 -3.90
C GLN A 148 9.62 -15.09 -5.16
N LYS A 149 9.32 -15.64 -6.35
CA LYS A 149 9.43 -14.91 -7.61
C LYS A 149 8.44 -13.73 -7.72
N ASP A 150 7.35 -13.77 -6.95
CA ASP A 150 6.33 -12.73 -6.93
C ASP A 150 6.54 -11.71 -5.80
N VAL A 151 7.63 -11.85 -5.00
CA VAL A 151 7.98 -10.94 -3.91
C VAL A 151 9.35 -10.31 -4.17
N HIS A 152 9.34 -9.00 -4.34
CA HIS A 152 10.52 -8.21 -4.71
C HIS A 152 10.87 -7.22 -3.62
N ASP A 153 12.15 -6.89 -3.47
CA ASP A 153 12.63 -5.93 -2.48
C ASP A 153 13.13 -4.64 -3.13
N ILE A 154 12.79 -3.50 -2.51
CA ILE A 154 13.44 -2.23 -2.78
C ILE A 154 13.95 -1.63 -1.46
N ALA A 155 15.23 -1.25 -1.42
CA ALA A 155 15.84 -0.69 -0.22
C ALA A 155 15.50 0.81 -0.08
N ARG A 156 14.21 1.11 0.11
CA ARG A 156 13.65 2.46 0.25
C ARG A 156 12.65 2.52 1.41
N SER A 157 12.30 3.76 1.76
CA SER A 157 11.24 4.07 2.73
C SER A 157 9.85 3.74 2.20
N HIS A 158 8.81 4.15 2.92
CA HIS A 158 7.41 3.97 2.53
C HIS A 158 7.03 4.65 1.21
N SER A 159 7.83 5.59 0.70
CA SER A 159 7.51 6.40 -0.48
C SER A 159 8.58 6.32 -1.58
N PRO A 160 8.86 5.13 -2.13
CA PRO A 160 9.91 4.94 -3.13
C PRO A 160 9.68 5.71 -4.44
N PHE A 161 8.44 6.08 -4.73
CA PHE A 161 8.10 6.92 -5.88
C PHE A 161 8.63 8.37 -5.76
N PHE A 162 9.01 8.81 -4.55
CA PHE A 162 9.73 10.06 -4.31
C PHE A 162 11.25 9.82 -4.20
N SER A 163 11.66 8.85 -3.39
CA SER A 163 13.08 8.67 -3.06
C SER A 163 13.89 7.99 -4.18
N ASP A 164 13.26 7.17 -5.02
CA ASP A 164 13.91 6.48 -6.14
C ASP A 164 12.91 6.13 -7.26
N PRO A 165 12.35 7.13 -7.95
CA PRO A 165 11.34 6.90 -8.99
C PRO A 165 11.86 6.05 -10.16
N LEU A 166 13.14 6.18 -10.51
CA LEU A 166 13.74 5.42 -11.60
C LEU A 166 13.97 3.96 -11.23
N GLY A 167 14.46 3.69 -10.01
CA GLY A 167 14.62 2.33 -9.51
C GLY A 167 13.28 1.62 -9.35
N LEU A 168 12.27 2.31 -8.84
CA LEU A 168 10.92 1.76 -8.75
C LEU A 168 10.33 1.45 -10.13
N ALA A 169 10.46 2.36 -11.09
CA ALA A 169 9.95 2.16 -12.44
C ALA A 169 10.63 0.97 -13.13
N ALA A 170 11.96 0.83 -12.99
CA ALA A 170 12.70 -0.30 -13.52
C ALA A 170 12.26 -1.64 -12.91
N LEU A 171 12.00 -1.67 -11.60
CA LEU A 171 11.52 -2.86 -10.91
C LEU A 171 10.11 -3.24 -11.37
N ILE A 172 9.21 -2.27 -11.52
CA ILE A 172 7.86 -2.50 -12.05
C ILE A 172 7.93 -3.03 -13.48
N ASP A 173 8.78 -2.46 -14.34
CA ASP A 173 8.97 -2.91 -15.73
C ASP A 173 9.50 -4.34 -15.81
N GLN A 174 10.38 -4.75 -14.89
CA GLN A 174 10.82 -6.14 -14.76
C GLN A 174 9.64 -7.05 -14.36
N ILE A 175 8.88 -6.71 -13.33
CA ILE A 175 7.73 -7.50 -12.85
C ILE A 175 6.68 -7.72 -13.94
N ILE A 176 6.51 -6.74 -14.82
CA ILE A 176 5.52 -6.81 -15.92
C ILE A 176 5.97 -7.76 -17.04
N LYS A 177 7.27 -7.93 -17.21
CA LYS A 177 7.85 -8.76 -18.28
C LYS A 177 8.00 -10.23 -17.89
N ASP A 178 7.97 -10.54 -16.59
CA ASP A 178 8.05 -11.90 -16.04
C ASP A 178 6.66 -12.58 -15.99
#